data_16f6cc2781f091c8a397d96ca4ca78cd
#
_entry.id   16f6cc2781f091c8a397d96ca4ca78cd
#
_cell.length_a   1.000
_cell.length_b   1.000
_cell.length_c   1.000
_cell.angle_alpha   90.00
_cell.angle_beta   90.00
_cell.angle_gamma   90.00
#
_symmetry.space_group_name_H-M   'P 1'
#
loop_
_entity.id
_entity.type
_entity.pdbx_description
1 polymer ?
#
loop_
_entity_poly.entity_id
_entity_poly.type
_entity_poly.pdbx_seq_one_letter_code
_entity_poly.pdbx_strand_id
1 'polypeptide(L)'
;MSDRSARSATKIMLCLAFVLSTAPRLICQGGNTASLTCWEGKDRSNFQSRKAKSPTAKASGGFAYAEAVAEASKDMGDAQFCKNKVQLFYSKDGNDYKVVYEKSGLEDQGVGIRVLGWSHTGTQLLLEVAVWGYDRDMDLVKSALALDSVTGEVKELPLSDAFERVLGKDCEYDSSVVGWGNDDSVLIRVGKTPPTTRYNQTFCVDKPTVYAFNMRSRSLARSSP
;
A
#
# COMPACT_ATOMS: atom_id res chain seq x y z
N MET A 1 -55.74 1.76 -13.98
CA MET A 1 -54.60 2.69 -14.20
C MET A 1 -53.98 2.94 -12.86
N SER A 2 -52.92 2.28 -12.58
CA SER A 2 -52.22 2.33 -11.27
C SER A 2 -50.73 2.55 -11.51
N ASP A 3 -50.29 3.74 -11.13
CA ASP A 3 -48.91 4.18 -11.21
C ASP A 3 -48.11 3.59 -10.03
N ARG A 4 -47.08 2.81 -10.32
CA ARG A 4 -46.10 2.34 -9.32
C ARG A 4 -44.82 3.13 -9.47
N SER A 5 -44.67 4.14 -8.64
CA SER A 5 -43.43 4.87 -8.39
C SER A 5 -42.41 3.96 -7.72
N ALA A 6 -41.29 3.68 -8.41
CA ALA A 6 -40.14 2.96 -7.86
C ALA A 6 -39.25 3.93 -7.04
N ARG A 7 -39.22 3.77 -5.74
CA ARG A 7 -38.27 4.48 -4.84
C ARG A 7 -36.92 3.79 -4.85
N SER A 8 -35.94 4.47 -5.40
CA SER A 8 -34.51 4.11 -5.27
C SER A 8 -34.05 4.31 -3.83
N ALA A 9 -33.68 3.22 -3.17
CA ALA A 9 -33.13 3.26 -1.81
C ALA A 9 -31.61 3.42 -1.90
N THR A 10 -31.12 4.63 -1.66
CA THR A 10 -29.69 4.93 -1.47
C THR A 10 -29.23 4.32 -0.13
N LYS A 11 -28.42 3.26 -0.19
CA LYS A 11 -27.79 2.68 1.00
C LYS A 11 -26.64 3.59 1.42
N ILE A 12 -26.90 4.42 2.43
CA ILE A 12 -25.87 5.13 3.19
C ILE A 12 -25.26 4.11 4.17
N MET A 13 -24.01 3.71 3.90
CA MET A 13 -23.26 2.82 4.78
C MET A 13 -22.61 3.66 5.89
N LEU A 14 -23.27 3.68 7.05
CA LEU A 14 -22.78 4.32 8.27
C LEU A 14 -21.71 3.42 8.90
N CYS A 15 -20.44 3.80 8.84
CA CYS A 15 -19.36 3.17 9.60
C CYS A 15 -19.45 3.63 11.06
N LEU A 16 -20.08 2.84 11.93
CA LEU A 16 -20.05 3.02 13.37
C LEU A 16 -18.68 2.56 13.90
N ALA A 17 -17.95 3.49 14.51
CA ALA A 17 -16.73 3.22 15.23
C ALA A 17 -17.04 2.47 16.53
N PHE A 18 -16.59 1.21 16.64
CA PHE A 18 -16.48 0.51 17.92
C PHE A 18 -15.01 0.47 18.33
N VAL A 19 -14.75 1.07 19.48
CA VAL A 19 -13.46 1.06 20.19
C VAL A 19 -13.37 -0.22 21.00
N LEU A 20 -12.13 -0.75 21.09
CA LEU A 20 -11.65 -1.86 21.91
C LEU A 20 -11.72 -3.26 21.29
N SER A 21 -10.66 -3.59 20.53
CA SER A 21 -9.97 -4.87 20.65
C SER A 21 -8.65 -4.81 19.87
N THR A 22 -7.60 -5.36 20.46
CA THR A 22 -6.24 -5.51 19.91
C THR A 22 -6.24 -6.59 18.82
N ALA A 23 -6.90 -6.31 17.70
CA ALA A 23 -6.81 -7.09 16.48
C ALA A 23 -5.86 -6.39 15.50
N PRO A 24 -5.05 -7.13 14.70
CA PRO A 24 -4.24 -6.52 13.67
C PRO A 24 -5.16 -5.68 12.78
N ARG A 25 -4.80 -4.41 12.60
CA ARG A 25 -5.58 -3.46 11.80
C ARG A 25 -5.80 -4.07 10.42
N LEU A 26 -7.00 -4.53 10.15
CA LEU A 26 -7.49 -4.68 8.78
C LEU A 26 -7.17 -3.37 8.07
N ILE A 27 -6.22 -3.41 7.13
CA ILE A 27 -6.04 -2.34 6.16
C ILE A 27 -7.40 -2.25 5.47
N CYS A 28 -8.15 -1.20 5.78
CA CYS A 28 -9.44 -0.94 5.15
C CYS A 28 -9.17 -0.99 3.63
N GLN A 29 -9.73 -1.96 2.94
CA GLN A 29 -9.56 -2.15 1.50
C GLN A 29 -10.18 -0.96 0.78
N GLY A 30 -9.50 0.18 0.81
CA GLY A 30 -9.76 1.29 -0.10
C GLY A 30 -9.52 0.77 -1.52
N GLY A 31 -10.44 1.01 -2.43
CA GLY A 31 -10.58 0.36 -3.73
C GLY A 31 -9.36 0.25 -4.66
N ASN A 32 -8.18 0.72 -4.25
CA ASN A 32 -6.94 0.72 -5.04
C ASN A 32 -5.85 -0.22 -4.49
N THR A 33 -6.17 -1.05 -3.51
CA THR A 33 -5.20 -1.95 -2.86
C THR A 33 -5.39 -3.38 -3.33
N ALA A 34 -4.31 -4.07 -3.67
CA ALA A 34 -4.26 -5.51 -3.80
C ALA A 34 -3.42 -6.06 -2.64
N SER A 35 -4.06 -6.74 -1.71
CA SER A 35 -3.40 -7.42 -0.59
C SER A 35 -4.21 -8.64 -0.20
N LEU A 36 -3.51 -9.68 0.21
CA LEU A 36 -4.11 -10.87 0.79
C LEU A 36 -3.26 -11.29 1.98
N THR A 37 -3.90 -11.70 3.04
CA THR A 37 -3.26 -12.42 4.13
C THR A 37 -3.28 -13.91 3.82
N CYS A 38 -2.22 -14.61 4.15
CA CYS A 38 -2.15 -16.07 4.01
C CYS A 38 -3.20 -16.77 4.88
N TRP A 39 -3.40 -16.24 6.07
CA TRP A 39 -4.27 -16.85 7.07
C TRP A 39 -5.43 -15.91 7.40
N GLU A 40 -6.64 -16.31 7.02
CA GLU A 40 -7.86 -15.70 7.51
C GLU A 40 -8.52 -16.68 8.50
N GLY A 41 -8.56 -16.27 9.77
CA GLY A 41 -9.15 -17.08 10.84
C GLY A 41 -8.16 -18.05 11.51
N LYS A 42 -8.68 -18.88 12.39
CA LYS A 42 -7.91 -19.82 13.24
C LYS A 42 -7.62 -21.16 12.56
N ASP A 43 -8.31 -21.48 11.49
CA ASP A 43 -8.19 -22.77 10.83
C ASP A 43 -7.19 -22.70 9.67
N ARG A 44 -6.01 -23.23 9.90
CA ARG A 44 -4.94 -23.33 8.90
C ARG A 44 -5.06 -24.56 8.00
N SER A 45 -5.98 -25.48 8.30
CA SER A 45 -6.09 -26.76 7.61
C SER A 45 -6.75 -26.67 6.23
N ASN A 46 -7.51 -25.60 5.95
CA ASN A 46 -8.30 -25.44 4.73
C ASN A 46 -7.89 -24.22 3.89
N PHE A 47 -6.59 -23.89 3.86
CA PHE A 47 -6.12 -22.79 3.05
C PHE A 47 -6.27 -23.09 1.55
N GLN A 48 -6.97 -22.22 0.84
CA GLN A 48 -7.10 -22.26 -0.63
C GLN A 48 -6.34 -21.08 -1.25
N SER A 49 -5.65 -21.33 -2.36
CA SER A 49 -5.00 -20.28 -3.13
C SER A 49 -6.01 -19.22 -3.57
N ARG A 50 -5.67 -17.96 -3.36
CA ARG A 50 -6.55 -16.82 -3.62
C ARG A 50 -5.83 -15.73 -4.39
N LYS A 51 -6.62 -14.92 -5.12
CA LYS A 51 -6.13 -13.72 -5.82
C LYS A 51 -7.01 -12.53 -5.48
N ALA A 52 -6.38 -11.38 -5.31
CA ALA A 52 -7.06 -10.09 -5.21
C ALA A 52 -6.46 -9.13 -6.23
N LYS A 53 -7.30 -8.33 -6.88
CA LYS A 53 -6.89 -7.39 -7.92
C LYS A 53 -7.35 -5.98 -7.57
N SER A 54 -6.49 -4.99 -7.76
CA SER A 54 -6.88 -3.58 -7.67
C SER A 54 -7.67 -3.15 -8.90
N PRO A 55 -8.43 -2.05 -8.82
CA PRO A 55 -8.90 -1.36 -10.00
C PRO A 55 -7.76 -0.96 -10.94
N THR A 56 -8.05 -0.84 -12.22
CA THR A 56 -7.07 -0.38 -13.21
C THR A 56 -6.95 1.14 -13.16
N ALA A 57 -5.75 1.63 -12.85
CA ALA A 57 -5.40 3.05 -12.99
C ALA A 57 -5.10 3.37 -14.45
N LYS A 58 -5.71 4.45 -14.98
CA LYS A 58 -5.61 4.86 -16.40
C LYS A 58 -5.17 6.31 -16.49
N ALA A 59 -4.24 6.58 -17.40
CA ALA A 59 -3.84 7.93 -17.80
C ALA A 59 -3.24 7.92 -19.20
N SER A 60 -2.75 9.07 -19.68
CA SER A 60 -2.00 9.17 -20.95
C SER A 60 -0.76 8.28 -20.99
N GLY A 61 -0.17 7.99 -19.83
CA GLY A 61 0.99 7.10 -19.70
C GLY A 61 0.68 5.61 -19.86
N GLY A 62 -0.58 5.20 -19.80
CA GLY A 62 -0.99 3.81 -19.96
C GLY A 62 -1.98 3.32 -18.90
N PHE A 63 -1.99 2.01 -18.73
CA PHE A 63 -2.92 1.28 -17.88
C PHE A 63 -2.14 0.39 -16.92
N ALA A 64 -2.47 0.44 -15.64
CA ALA A 64 -1.80 -0.40 -14.65
C ALA A 64 -2.78 -0.90 -13.59
N TYR A 65 -2.56 -2.10 -13.11
CA TYR A 65 -3.26 -2.67 -11.96
C TYR A 65 -2.33 -3.57 -11.17
N ALA A 66 -2.65 -3.79 -9.91
CA ALA A 66 -1.92 -4.70 -9.04
C ALA A 66 -2.72 -5.97 -8.78
N GLU A 67 -2.01 -7.10 -8.65
CA GLU A 67 -2.57 -8.35 -8.12
C GLU A 67 -1.79 -8.79 -6.88
N ALA A 68 -2.52 -9.28 -5.89
CA ALA A 68 -1.98 -10.05 -4.78
C ALA A 68 -2.37 -11.51 -4.97
N VAL A 69 -1.42 -12.41 -4.74
CA VAL A 69 -1.62 -13.85 -4.84
C VAL A 69 -1.15 -14.48 -3.53
N ALA A 70 -2.01 -15.28 -2.92
CA ALA A 70 -1.67 -16.11 -1.79
C ALA A 70 -1.81 -17.57 -2.23
N GLU A 71 -0.71 -18.32 -2.20
CA GLU A 71 -0.64 -19.71 -2.67
C GLU A 71 -0.35 -20.65 -1.50
N ALA A 72 -1.14 -21.73 -1.40
CA ALA A 72 -0.83 -22.81 -0.49
C ALA A 72 0.40 -23.57 -1.02
N SER A 73 1.41 -23.72 -0.17
CA SER A 73 2.58 -24.55 -0.47
C SER A 73 2.43 -25.90 0.20
N LYS A 74 2.82 -26.97 -0.51
CA LYS A 74 2.77 -28.37 -0.02
C LYS A 74 4.13 -28.88 0.47
N ASP A 75 5.15 -28.03 0.51
CA ASP A 75 6.54 -28.50 0.46
C ASP A 75 7.15 -28.97 1.80
N MET A 76 6.38 -29.00 2.90
CA MET A 76 6.95 -29.40 4.20
C MET A 76 6.01 -30.29 5.04
N GLY A 77 5.70 -31.48 4.57
CA GLY A 77 4.92 -32.47 5.33
C GLY A 77 3.48 -32.04 5.62
N ASP A 78 3.00 -32.23 6.85
CA ASP A 78 1.63 -31.90 7.24
C ASP A 78 1.39 -30.41 7.50
N ALA A 79 2.43 -29.57 7.46
CA ALA A 79 2.31 -28.14 7.62
C ALA A 79 2.03 -27.46 6.27
N GLN A 80 0.88 -26.80 6.16
CA GLN A 80 0.59 -25.95 5.01
C GLN A 80 1.29 -24.61 5.19
N PHE A 81 2.21 -24.30 4.29
CA PHE A 81 2.83 -22.97 4.18
C PHE A 81 2.07 -22.14 3.18
N CYS A 82 2.03 -20.85 3.39
CA CYS A 82 1.47 -19.91 2.45
C CYS A 82 2.57 -19.02 1.89
N LYS A 83 2.67 -18.99 0.56
CA LYS A 83 3.49 -18.01 -0.17
C LYS A 83 2.60 -16.87 -0.61
N ASN A 84 3.01 -15.67 -0.27
CA ASN A 84 2.30 -14.44 -0.60
C ASN A 84 3.18 -13.58 -1.50
N LYS A 85 2.61 -13.08 -2.60
CA LYS A 85 3.29 -12.14 -3.50
C LYS A 85 2.34 -11.10 -4.05
N VAL A 86 2.90 -9.97 -4.45
CA VAL A 86 2.20 -8.92 -5.20
C VAL A 86 2.92 -8.66 -6.51
N GLN A 87 2.14 -8.36 -7.54
CA GLN A 87 2.63 -8.05 -8.88
C GLN A 87 1.95 -6.78 -9.39
N LEU A 88 2.72 -5.92 -10.06
CA LEU A 88 2.19 -4.80 -10.83
C LEU A 88 2.19 -5.17 -12.30
N PHE A 89 1.04 -5.07 -12.91
CA PHE A 89 0.83 -5.24 -14.34
C PHE A 89 0.70 -3.87 -15.01
N TYR A 90 1.43 -3.68 -16.09
CA TYR A 90 1.40 -2.45 -16.88
C TYR A 90 1.22 -2.76 -18.36
N SER A 91 0.42 -1.93 -19.03
CA SER A 91 0.22 -1.93 -20.47
C SER A 91 0.16 -0.48 -20.97
N LYS A 92 0.80 -0.21 -22.10
CA LYS A 92 0.77 1.12 -22.71
C LYS A 92 -0.56 1.41 -23.42
N ASP A 93 -1.17 0.38 -24.01
CA ASP A 93 -2.39 0.46 -24.83
C ASP A 93 -3.65 -0.13 -24.15
N GLY A 94 -3.47 -0.79 -23.01
CA GLY A 94 -4.55 -1.45 -22.28
C GLY A 94 -4.88 -2.87 -22.73
N ASN A 95 -4.10 -3.45 -23.66
CA ASN A 95 -4.28 -4.81 -24.17
C ASN A 95 -3.22 -5.77 -23.65
N ASP A 96 -1.95 -5.48 -23.94
CA ASP A 96 -0.82 -6.35 -23.60
C ASP A 96 -0.21 -5.97 -22.25
N TYR A 97 -0.71 -6.60 -21.19
CA TYR A 97 -0.20 -6.38 -19.84
C TYR A 97 1.04 -7.22 -19.56
N LYS A 98 2.08 -6.58 -19.05
CA LYS A 98 3.32 -7.24 -18.59
C LYS A 98 3.50 -6.99 -17.11
N VAL A 99 4.07 -7.98 -16.40
CA VAL A 99 4.52 -7.80 -15.02
C VAL A 99 5.77 -6.92 -15.06
N VAL A 100 5.70 -5.75 -14.43
CA VAL A 100 6.81 -4.77 -14.36
C VAL A 100 7.41 -4.68 -12.96
N TYR A 101 6.73 -5.24 -11.96
CA TYR A 101 7.22 -5.33 -10.60
C TYR A 101 6.63 -6.55 -9.91
N GLU A 102 7.45 -7.22 -9.08
CA GLU A 102 7.02 -8.31 -8.22
C GLU A 102 7.73 -8.21 -6.86
N LYS A 103 7.00 -8.47 -5.79
CA LYS A 103 7.54 -8.60 -4.44
C LYS A 103 6.88 -9.80 -3.77
N SER A 104 7.70 -10.72 -3.27
CA SER A 104 7.25 -11.85 -2.46
C SER A 104 7.49 -11.57 -0.98
N GLY A 105 6.56 -11.98 -0.13
CA GLY A 105 6.76 -12.08 1.30
C GLY A 105 7.53 -13.38 1.65
N LEU A 106 8.23 -13.36 2.77
CA LEU A 106 8.76 -14.58 3.39
C LEU A 106 7.59 -15.39 3.99
N GLU A 107 7.86 -16.60 4.47
CA GLU A 107 6.81 -17.50 5.00
C GLU A 107 5.99 -16.90 6.15
N ASP A 108 6.62 -16.06 6.95
CA ASP A 108 6.05 -15.34 8.10
C ASP A 108 5.60 -13.91 7.78
N GLN A 109 5.65 -13.52 6.48
CA GLN A 109 5.35 -12.16 6.05
C GLN A 109 4.17 -12.09 5.10
N GLY A 110 3.35 -11.06 5.28
CA GLY A 110 2.40 -10.59 4.29
C GLY A 110 2.99 -9.49 3.43
N VAL A 111 2.53 -9.39 2.19
CA VAL A 111 2.88 -8.30 1.28
C VAL A 111 1.63 -7.75 0.60
N GLY A 112 1.57 -6.42 0.47
CA GLY A 112 0.49 -5.71 -0.21
C GLY A 112 1.03 -4.60 -1.10
N ILE A 113 0.28 -4.25 -2.12
CA ILE A 113 0.58 -3.14 -3.03
C ILE A 113 -0.65 -2.26 -3.18
N ARG A 114 -0.46 -0.95 -3.05
CA ARG A 114 -1.47 0.07 -3.23
C ARG A 114 -1.11 0.94 -4.42
N VAL A 115 -2.01 1.00 -5.41
CA VAL A 115 -1.88 1.87 -6.58
C VAL A 115 -2.49 3.23 -6.22
N LEU A 116 -1.65 4.25 -6.13
CA LEU A 116 -2.05 5.60 -5.66
C LEU A 116 -2.52 6.50 -6.80
N GLY A 117 -2.09 6.21 -8.03
CA GLY A 117 -2.50 6.94 -9.21
C GLY A 117 -1.36 7.53 -10.01
N TRP A 118 -1.70 8.02 -11.19
CA TRP A 118 -0.78 8.67 -12.10
C TRP A 118 -0.49 10.11 -11.68
N SER A 119 0.71 10.61 -11.99
CA SER A 119 1.06 12.03 -11.92
C SER A 119 0.14 12.86 -12.82
N HIS A 120 0.07 14.18 -12.62
CA HIS A 120 -0.72 15.07 -13.45
C HIS A 120 -0.29 15.05 -14.91
N THR A 121 1.01 14.86 -15.15
CA THR A 121 1.57 14.68 -16.50
C THR A 121 1.25 13.30 -17.10
N GLY A 122 0.77 12.37 -16.31
CA GLY A 122 0.50 10.99 -16.73
C GLY A 122 1.76 10.15 -17.00
N THR A 123 2.94 10.67 -16.69
CA THR A 123 4.22 10.00 -17.02
C THR A 123 4.69 9.03 -15.94
N GLN A 124 4.18 9.17 -14.71
CA GLN A 124 4.60 8.33 -13.60
C GLN A 124 3.40 7.82 -12.79
N LEU A 125 3.43 6.54 -12.43
CA LEU A 125 2.45 5.92 -11.54
C LEU A 125 3.05 5.71 -10.17
N LEU A 126 2.39 6.25 -9.15
CA LEU A 126 2.80 6.13 -7.76
C LEU A 126 2.20 4.91 -7.10
N LEU A 127 3.02 4.19 -6.34
CA LEU A 127 2.67 2.97 -5.65
C LEU A 127 3.21 2.99 -4.22
N GLU A 128 2.56 2.29 -3.34
CA GLU A 128 3.09 1.95 -2.01
C GLU A 128 3.06 0.43 -1.84
N VAL A 129 4.20 -0.16 -1.52
CA VAL A 129 4.31 -1.57 -1.16
C VAL A 129 4.52 -1.67 0.33
N ALA A 130 3.76 -2.54 0.98
CA ALA A 130 3.84 -2.79 2.41
C ALA A 130 4.21 -4.26 2.64
N VAL A 131 5.16 -4.50 3.55
CA VAL A 131 5.52 -5.82 4.05
C VAL A 131 5.29 -5.82 5.56
N TRP A 132 4.59 -6.82 6.07
CA TRP A 132 4.31 -6.96 7.50
C TRP A 132 4.53 -8.39 7.96
N GLY A 133 4.93 -8.55 9.22
CA GLY A 133 5.00 -9.86 9.85
C GLY A 133 3.63 -10.35 10.31
N TYR A 134 3.46 -11.66 10.35
CA TYR A 134 2.30 -12.29 10.99
C TYR A 134 2.47 -12.37 12.50
N ASP A 135 3.71 -12.35 12.99
CA ASP A 135 4.04 -12.24 14.39
C ASP A 135 4.04 -10.79 14.85
N ARG A 136 3.71 -10.57 16.14
CA ARG A 136 3.55 -9.23 16.72
C ARG A 136 4.82 -8.38 16.76
N ASP A 137 5.98 -9.02 16.57
CA ASP A 137 7.29 -8.39 16.71
C ASP A 137 7.90 -7.89 15.39
N MET A 138 7.22 -8.12 14.25
CA MET A 138 7.70 -7.65 12.96
C MET A 138 7.02 -6.35 12.57
N ASP A 139 7.82 -5.31 12.41
CA ASP A 139 7.37 -3.99 12.02
C ASP A 139 6.81 -3.98 10.59
N LEU A 140 5.80 -3.15 10.38
CA LEU A 140 5.29 -2.84 9.04
C LEU A 140 6.30 -1.97 8.31
N VAL A 141 6.91 -2.51 7.25
CA VAL A 141 7.79 -1.75 6.35
C VAL A 141 7.01 -1.30 5.14
N LYS A 142 7.09 -0.01 4.81
CA LYS A 142 6.46 0.59 3.63
C LYS A 142 7.51 1.20 2.72
N SER A 143 7.42 0.88 1.42
CA SER A 143 8.25 1.45 0.36
C SER A 143 7.36 2.19 -0.63
N ALA A 144 7.75 3.41 -1.00
CA ALA A 144 7.14 4.14 -2.09
C ALA A 144 7.87 3.85 -3.39
N LEU A 145 7.12 3.53 -4.44
CA LEU A 145 7.66 3.21 -5.76
C LEU A 145 7.04 4.11 -6.82
N ALA A 146 7.77 4.36 -7.89
CA ALA A 146 7.26 5.02 -9.08
C ALA A 146 7.55 4.17 -10.33
N LEU A 147 6.51 3.90 -11.13
CA LEU A 147 6.62 3.34 -12.47
C LEU A 147 6.76 4.50 -13.47
N ASP A 148 7.80 4.51 -14.25
CA ASP A 148 7.99 5.41 -15.40
C ASP A 148 7.29 4.82 -16.64
N SER A 149 6.33 5.55 -17.22
CA SER A 149 5.54 5.07 -18.36
C SER A 149 6.31 5.02 -19.68
N VAL A 150 7.45 5.71 -19.77
CA VAL A 150 8.28 5.74 -20.98
C VAL A 150 9.16 4.50 -21.03
N THR A 151 9.82 4.19 -19.91
CA THR A 151 10.76 3.06 -19.82
C THR A 151 10.08 1.76 -19.37
N GLY A 152 8.92 1.84 -18.69
CA GLY A 152 8.27 0.72 -18.03
C GLY A 152 8.99 0.25 -16.75
N GLU A 153 9.97 1.02 -16.28
CA GLU A 153 10.78 0.68 -15.13
C GLU A 153 10.13 1.15 -13.82
N VAL A 154 10.15 0.29 -12.79
CA VAL A 154 9.69 0.62 -11.45
C VAL A 154 10.91 0.87 -10.55
N LYS A 155 10.94 2.03 -9.89
CA LYS A 155 12.02 2.43 -8.98
C LYS A 155 11.47 2.76 -7.60
N GLU A 156 12.21 2.38 -6.58
CA GLU A 156 11.95 2.82 -5.21
C GLU A 156 12.38 4.28 -5.04
N LEU A 157 11.53 5.05 -4.37
CA LEU A 157 11.83 6.43 -4.03
C LEU A 157 12.77 6.46 -2.80
N PRO A 158 13.87 7.23 -2.84
CA PRO A 158 14.84 7.28 -1.74
C PRO A 158 14.32 8.16 -0.59
N LEU A 159 13.20 7.76 0.00
CA LEU A 159 12.55 8.53 1.05
C LEU A 159 13.30 8.46 2.38
N SER A 160 13.91 7.34 2.71
CA SER A 160 14.68 7.17 3.94
C SER A 160 15.77 8.23 4.06
N ASP A 161 16.61 8.37 3.01
CA ASP A 161 17.67 9.38 2.98
C ASP A 161 17.14 10.82 3.05
N ALA A 162 15.97 11.06 2.43
CA ALA A 162 15.35 12.37 2.45
C ALA A 162 14.79 12.70 3.84
N PHE A 163 14.20 11.73 4.54
CA PHE A 163 13.71 11.90 5.89
C PHE A 163 14.84 12.07 6.90
N GLU A 164 15.91 11.29 6.80
CA GLU A 164 17.08 11.44 7.68
C GLU A 164 17.67 12.87 7.62
N ARG A 165 17.71 13.48 6.44
CA ARG A 165 18.19 14.86 6.29
C ARG A 165 17.28 15.91 6.93
N VAL A 166 15.99 15.67 7.02
CA VAL A 166 14.99 16.66 7.49
C VAL A 166 14.60 16.43 8.94
N LEU A 167 14.46 15.18 9.35
CA LEU A 167 13.98 14.78 10.69
C LEU A 167 15.12 14.40 11.63
N GLY A 168 16.27 13.99 11.09
CA GLY A 168 17.38 13.40 11.87
C GLY A 168 17.36 11.88 11.85
N LYS A 169 18.44 11.29 12.37
CA LYS A 169 18.65 9.83 12.36
C LYS A 169 18.14 9.10 13.60
N ASP A 170 17.99 9.82 14.71
CA ASP A 170 17.82 9.22 16.04
C ASP A 170 16.38 9.28 16.55
N CYS A 171 15.42 9.43 15.65
CA CYS A 171 14.00 9.48 16.02
C CYS A 171 13.13 8.57 15.15
N GLU A 172 12.01 8.15 15.70
CA GLU A 172 11.07 7.25 15.06
C GLU A 172 9.89 7.98 14.46
N TYR A 173 9.44 7.49 13.31
CA TYR A 173 8.22 7.98 12.64
C TYR A 173 7.54 6.86 11.87
N ASP A 174 6.23 6.94 11.72
CA ASP A 174 5.48 6.17 10.74
C ASP A 174 5.19 7.07 9.54
N SER A 175 5.34 6.52 8.34
CA SER A 175 5.06 7.26 7.11
C SER A 175 4.09 6.50 6.21
N SER A 176 3.30 7.25 5.46
CA SER A 176 2.42 6.71 4.43
C SER A 176 2.33 7.66 3.25
N VAL A 177 2.40 7.11 2.05
CA VAL A 177 2.22 7.89 0.84
C VAL A 177 0.76 8.29 0.70
N VAL A 178 0.49 9.59 0.51
CA VAL A 178 -0.86 10.13 0.34
C VAL A 178 -1.26 10.14 -1.13
N GLY A 179 -0.35 10.54 -2.01
CA GLY A 179 -0.59 10.69 -3.45
C GLY A 179 0.31 11.73 -4.08
N TRP A 180 -0.13 12.28 -5.20
CA TRP A 180 0.55 13.36 -5.91
C TRP A 180 0.13 14.74 -5.40
N GLY A 181 1.08 15.65 -5.26
CA GLY A 181 0.85 17.10 -5.13
C GLY A 181 0.62 17.75 -6.49
N ASN A 182 0.18 19.00 -6.49
CA ASN A 182 -0.15 19.75 -7.73
C ASN A 182 1.05 19.97 -8.66
N ASP A 183 2.26 19.91 -8.12
CA ASP A 183 3.55 20.10 -8.82
C ASP A 183 4.23 18.75 -9.18
N ASP A 184 3.47 17.66 -9.21
CA ASP A 184 3.99 16.30 -9.36
C ASP A 184 5.02 15.90 -8.26
N SER A 185 4.98 16.55 -7.10
CA SER A 185 5.65 16.06 -5.91
C SER A 185 4.89 14.90 -5.28
N VAL A 186 5.58 14.01 -4.57
CA VAL A 186 4.95 12.93 -3.81
C VAL A 186 4.61 13.42 -2.42
N LEU A 187 3.33 13.39 -2.06
CA LEU A 187 2.85 13.77 -0.74
C LEU A 187 2.94 12.58 0.22
N ILE A 188 3.59 12.81 1.36
CA ILE A 188 3.83 11.79 2.37
C ILE A 188 3.38 12.32 3.72
N ARG A 189 2.49 11.59 4.37
CA ARG A 189 2.09 11.87 5.75
C ARG A 189 3.06 11.19 6.69
N VAL A 190 3.60 11.95 7.62
CA VAL A 190 4.47 11.46 8.69
C VAL A 190 3.76 11.65 10.03
N GLY A 191 3.75 10.65 10.84
CA GLY A 191 3.12 10.65 12.17
C GLY A 191 3.96 9.90 13.19
N LYS A 192 3.47 9.81 14.41
CA LYS A 192 4.07 8.98 15.44
C LYS A 192 3.91 7.51 15.08
N THR A 193 4.96 6.74 15.25
CA THR A 193 4.87 5.28 15.25
C THR A 193 3.88 4.86 16.34
N PRO A 194 3.00 3.88 16.08
CA PRO A 194 2.19 3.30 17.13
C PRO A 194 3.09 2.83 18.28
N PRO A 195 2.66 2.98 19.54
CA PRO A 195 3.48 2.56 20.67
C PRO A 195 3.81 1.07 20.53
N THR A 196 5.09 0.80 20.29
CA THR A 196 5.67 -0.52 20.44
C THR A 196 6.14 -0.68 21.87
N THR A 197 6.41 -1.89 22.32
CA THR A 197 6.90 -2.18 23.69
C THR A 197 8.28 -1.63 23.99
N ARG A 198 8.90 -0.86 23.08
CA ARG A 198 10.22 -0.25 23.30
C ARG A 198 10.09 0.99 24.17
N TYR A 199 10.68 0.91 25.35
CA TYR A 199 10.81 2.02 26.28
C TYR A 199 11.83 3.05 25.72
N ASN A 200 11.56 4.35 25.89
CA ASN A 200 12.41 5.48 25.50
C ASN A 200 12.51 5.79 24.00
N GLN A 201 11.40 5.75 23.27
CA GLN A 201 11.38 6.19 21.88
C GLN A 201 11.31 7.72 21.79
N THR A 202 12.20 8.32 21.00
CA THR A 202 12.12 9.72 20.58
C THR A 202 11.38 9.78 19.24
N PHE A 203 10.26 10.51 19.18
CA PHE A 203 9.51 10.67 17.94
C PHE A 203 9.98 11.89 17.17
N CYS A 204 10.11 11.76 15.85
CA CYS A 204 10.50 12.85 14.95
C CYS A 204 9.44 13.94 14.80
N VAL A 205 8.19 13.62 15.06
CA VAL A 205 7.07 14.54 14.90
C VAL A 205 6.07 14.39 16.04
N ASP A 206 5.58 15.52 16.55
CA ASP A 206 4.57 15.53 17.61
C ASP A 206 3.15 15.35 17.06
N LYS A 207 2.90 15.89 15.87
CA LYS A 207 1.61 15.84 15.19
C LYS A 207 1.79 15.34 13.76
N PRO A 208 0.80 14.63 13.21
CA PRO A 208 0.82 14.24 11.81
C PRO A 208 1.09 15.44 10.90
N THR A 209 2.09 15.33 10.06
CA THR A 209 2.55 16.39 9.16
C THR A 209 2.67 15.81 7.76
N VAL A 210 2.31 16.60 6.74
CA VAL A 210 2.49 16.22 5.34
C VAL A 210 3.75 16.86 4.81
N TYR A 211 4.56 16.07 4.12
CA TYR A 211 5.75 16.48 3.41
C TYR A 211 5.55 16.25 1.91
N ALA A 212 6.15 17.12 1.10
CA ALA A 212 6.24 17.00 -0.35
C ALA A 212 7.65 16.57 -0.73
N PHE A 213 7.78 15.42 -1.37
CA PHE A 213 9.03 14.91 -1.90
C PHE A 213 9.14 15.24 -3.38
N ASN A 214 10.13 16.04 -3.75
CA ASN A 214 10.41 16.35 -5.13
C ASN A 214 11.32 15.27 -5.73
N MET A 215 10.80 14.52 -6.71
CA MET A 215 11.51 13.38 -7.30
C MET A 215 12.76 13.77 -8.09
N ARG A 216 12.80 14.97 -8.68
CA ARG A 216 13.94 15.44 -9.47
C ARG A 216 15.11 15.86 -8.59
N SER A 217 14.86 16.70 -7.60
CA SER A 217 15.88 17.18 -6.66
C SER A 217 16.15 16.21 -5.51
N ARG A 218 15.32 15.18 -5.33
CA ARG A 218 15.33 14.25 -4.19
C ARG A 218 15.28 14.97 -2.84
N SER A 219 14.59 16.11 -2.80
CA SER A 219 14.44 16.91 -1.60
C SER A 219 13.05 16.73 -1.00
N LEU A 220 12.99 16.84 0.31
CA LEU A 220 11.77 16.77 1.10
C LEU A 220 11.54 18.14 1.74
N ALA A 221 10.35 18.67 1.61
CA ALA A 221 9.93 19.91 2.24
C ALA A 221 8.58 19.72 2.94
N ARG A 222 8.34 20.46 4.03
CA ARG A 222 7.04 20.46 4.68
C ARG A 222 6.02 21.05 3.70
N SER A 223 4.95 20.31 3.44
CA SER A 223 3.84 20.81 2.63
C SER A 223 3.06 21.84 3.45
N SER A 224 2.86 23.02 2.87
CA SER A 224 1.89 23.98 3.43
C SER A 224 0.47 23.41 3.28
N PRO A 225 -0.41 23.62 4.26
CA PRO A 225 -1.80 23.19 4.20
C PRO A 225 -2.57 23.86 3.06
#